data_414faf17908a8c57c06635c87dd437d8
#
_entry.id   414faf17908a8c57c06635c87dd437d8
#
_cell.length_a   1.000
_cell.length_b   1.000
_cell.length_c   1.000
_cell.angle_alpha   90.00
_cell.angle_beta   90.00
_cell.angle_gamma   90.00
#
_symmetry.space_group_name_H-M   'P 1'
#
loop_
_entity.id
_entity.type
_entity.pdbx_description
1 polymer ?
#
loop_
_entity_poly.entity_id
_entity_poly.type
_entity_poly.pdbx_seq_one_letter_code
_entity_poly.pdbx_strand_id
1 'polypeptide(L)'
;MRIVKTAALVGALALSGGLLVPATHAAAARPLTLPATVATRTVHVDVDGDGHSDEVTVEQNGANTFVVNVVTYAGEDDVAQFTSTIDDDWGIEPWYGAAKLDGEKGYELIVLTSGADGAMFRVLTWRSGALVAERAPKTLMKGSYDWYLAELGFAKFGYRFASGHGKRYVRDFELYASGKYFKGTIVKSVWKSGAWKKLSSKKVKLTKSQAKRYNGISGVTIIARP
;
A
#
# COMPACT_ATOMS: atom_id res chain seq x y z
N MET A 1 34.68 2.81 44.93
CA MET A 1 35.08 2.17 46.17
C MET A 1 33.99 1.12 46.49
N ARG A 2 34.17 -0.07 46.34
CA ARG A 2 34.85 -1.22 46.84
C ARG A 2 34.63 -2.40 45.91
N ILE A 3 35.71 -3.04 45.59
CA ILE A 3 35.86 -4.32 44.91
C ILE A 3 35.60 -5.42 45.94
N VAL A 4 34.92 -6.50 45.58
CA VAL A 4 35.11 -7.80 46.22
C VAL A 4 35.20 -8.87 45.13
N LYS A 5 36.39 -9.44 45.02
CA LYS A 5 36.69 -10.71 44.35
C LYS A 5 36.43 -11.84 45.36
N THR A 6 35.90 -12.97 44.90
CA THR A 6 36.20 -14.25 45.56
C THR A 6 36.31 -15.34 44.49
N ALA A 7 37.39 -16.09 44.63
CA ALA A 7 37.81 -17.16 43.72
C ALA A 7 37.59 -18.54 44.37
N ALA A 8 37.66 -19.57 43.51
CA ALA A 8 38.05 -20.96 43.69
C ALA A 8 37.03 -21.95 44.28
N LEU A 9 36.81 -23.07 43.66
CA LEU A 9 37.54 -24.30 43.91
C LEU A 9 37.30 -25.39 42.84
N VAL A 10 38.38 -26.11 42.59
CA VAL A 10 38.57 -27.25 41.69
C VAL A 10 37.92 -28.50 42.27
N GLY A 11 37.37 -29.37 41.42
CA GLY A 11 36.95 -30.71 41.76
C GLY A 11 36.89 -31.60 40.54
N ALA A 12 37.98 -32.27 40.23
CA ALA A 12 38.03 -33.29 39.19
C ALA A 12 37.53 -34.62 39.76
N LEU A 13 36.56 -35.26 39.09
CA LEU A 13 36.29 -36.68 39.24
C LEU A 13 36.13 -37.30 37.85
N ALA A 14 37.10 -38.13 37.51
CA ALA A 14 37.03 -39.00 36.34
C ALA A 14 36.18 -40.22 36.67
N LEU A 15 35.16 -40.49 35.91
CA LEU A 15 34.41 -41.76 35.87
C LEU A 15 34.26 -42.20 34.42
N SER A 16 35.07 -43.22 34.06
CA SER A 16 34.99 -43.93 32.80
C SER A 16 33.73 -44.84 32.82
N GLY A 17 32.71 -44.41 32.14
CA GLY A 17 31.52 -45.21 31.83
C GLY A 17 31.31 -45.23 30.32
N GLY A 18 31.53 -46.39 29.71
CA GLY A 18 31.26 -46.58 28.27
C GLY A 18 29.76 -46.40 28.00
N LEU A 19 29.41 -45.41 27.24
CA LEU A 19 28.07 -45.17 26.72
C LEU A 19 28.02 -45.64 25.25
N LEU A 20 27.23 -46.69 25.02
CA LEU A 20 26.71 -47.04 23.73
C LEU A 20 25.96 -45.82 23.16
N VAL A 21 26.50 -45.19 22.13
CA VAL A 21 25.83 -44.13 21.43
C VAL A 21 24.80 -44.78 20.49
N PRO A 22 23.49 -44.54 20.68
CA PRO A 22 22.51 -44.97 19.70
C PRO A 22 22.74 -44.13 18.43
N ALA A 23 22.84 -44.83 17.26
CA ALA A 23 22.89 -44.16 15.98
C ALA A 23 21.60 -43.32 15.79
N THR A 24 21.70 -42.01 16.01
CA THR A 24 20.65 -41.09 15.66
C THR A 24 20.60 -41.05 14.11
N HIS A 25 19.53 -41.61 13.56
CA HIS A 25 19.21 -41.40 12.16
C HIS A 25 19.03 -39.90 11.94
N ALA A 26 19.98 -39.31 11.24
CA ALA A 26 19.80 -37.95 10.74
C ALA A 26 18.56 -37.95 9.85
N ALA A 27 17.47 -37.40 10.35
CA ALA A 27 16.30 -37.12 9.56
C ALA A 27 16.77 -36.21 8.41
N ALA A 28 16.70 -36.71 7.19
CA ALA A 28 17.02 -35.94 6.01
C ALA A 28 16.15 -34.65 6.06
N ALA A 29 16.82 -33.49 6.17
CA ALA A 29 16.16 -32.21 6.12
C ALA A 29 15.38 -32.18 4.79
N ARG A 30 14.06 -32.14 4.87
CA ARG A 30 13.22 -31.88 3.69
C ARG A 30 13.71 -30.56 3.10
N PRO A 31 13.99 -30.50 1.79
CA PRO A 31 14.27 -29.24 1.16
C PRO A 31 13.06 -28.33 1.40
N LEU A 32 13.30 -27.17 2.00
CA LEU A 32 12.32 -26.10 2.05
C LEU A 32 11.99 -25.75 0.61
N THR A 33 10.88 -26.26 0.11
CA THR A 33 10.28 -25.75 -1.13
C THR A 33 9.91 -24.32 -0.82
N LEU A 34 10.67 -23.38 -1.36
CA LEU A 34 10.25 -21.99 -1.40
C LEU A 34 8.87 -21.97 -2.05
N PRO A 35 7.89 -21.26 -1.47
CA PRO A 35 6.59 -21.14 -2.08
C PRO A 35 6.76 -20.62 -3.51
N ALA A 36 6.01 -21.20 -4.42
CA ALA A 36 6.03 -20.82 -5.82
C ALA A 36 5.89 -19.30 -5.92
N THR A 37 6.76 -18.65 -6.68
CA THR A 37 6.69 -17.24 -7.01
C THR A 37 5.35 -16.99 -7.68
N VAL A 38 4.44 -16.31 -7.01
CA VAL A 38 3.13 -15.98 -7.58
C VAL A 38 3.31 -14.75 -8.48
N ALA A 39 2.55 -14.73 -9.53
CA ALA A 39 2.59 -13.88 -10.70
C ALA A 39 3.20 -12.49 -10.49
N THR A 40 4.35 -12.30 -11.08
CA THR A 40 4.97 -11.01 -11.28
C THR A 40 4.24 -10.27 -12.40
N ARG A 41 3.75 -9.09 -12.10
CA ARG A 41 3.24 -8.17 -13.11
C ARG A 41 4.29 -7.09 -13.38
N THR A 42 4.68 -6.92 -14.63
CA THR A 42 5.51 -5.80 -15.07
C THR A 42 4.67 -4.82 -15.90
N VAL A 43 4.78 -3.55 -15.61
CA VAL A 43 4.18 -2.46 -16.38
C VAL A 43 5.21 -1.37 -16.63
N HIS A 44 4.98 -0.53 -17.64
CA HIS A 44 5.86 0.57 -17.99
C HIS A 44 5.13 1.90 -17.79
N VAL A 45 5.63 2.74 -16.88
CA VAL A 45 5.01 4.00 -16.46
C VAL A 45 6.09 5.01 -16.13
N ASP A 46 5.97 6.25 -16.57
CA ASP A 46 6.85 7.37 -16.22
C ASP A 46 6.60 7.77 -14.75
N VAL A 47 7.34 7.19 -13.81
CA VAL A 47 7.13 7.40 -12.36
C VAL A 47 7.89 8.60 -11.81
N ASP A 48 9.03 8.97 -12.40
CA ASP A 48 9.86 10.10 -11.95
C ASP A 48 9.54 11.40 -12.71
N GLY A 49 8.79 11.30 -13.80
CA GLY A 49 8.33 12.43 -14.61
C GLY A 49 9.39 13.03 -15.51
N ASP A 50 10.35 12.23 -15.94
CA ASP A 50 11.39 12.61 -16.90
C ASP A 50 10.91 12.53 -18.36
N GLY A 51 9.75 11.90 -18.59
CA GLY A 51 9.10 11.70 -19.90
C GLY A 51 9.45 10.36 -20.55
N HIS A 52 10.24 9.52 -19.92
CA HIS A 52 10.51 8.15 -20.32
C HIS A 52 9.72 7.17 -19.48
N SER A 53 9.46 5.97 -20.01
CA SER A 53 8.78 4.93 -19.26
C SER A 53 9.77 4.16 -18.40
N ASP A 54 9.45 4.01 -17.14
CA ASP A 54 10.17 3.22 -16.14
C ASP A 54 9.55 1.84 -16.04
N GLU A 55 10.32 0.87 -15.59
CA GLU A 55 9.83 -0.47 -15.31
C GLU A 55 9.30 -0.54 -13.87
N VAL A 56 8.05 -0.96 -13.73
CA VAL A 56 7.40 -1.20 -12.43
C VAL A 56 7.00 -2.65 -12.35
N THR A 57 7.55 -3.37 -11.39
CA THR A 57 7.25 -4.78 -11.14
C THR A 57 6.51 -4.93 -9.82
N VAL A 58 5.41 -5.67 -9.83
CA VAL A 58 4.64 -6.02 -8.62
C VAL A 58 4.70 -7.51 -8.42
N GLU A 59 5.29 -7.93 -7.32
CA GLU A 59 5.54 -9.32 -6.98
C GLU A 59 4.87 -9.69 -5.66
N GLN A 60 4.35 -10.89 -5.58
CA GLN A 60 3.94 -11.47 -4.32
C GLN A 60 5.10 -12.24 -3.71
N ASN A 61 5.50 -11.87 -2.51
CA ASN A 61 6.57 -12.49 -1.75
C ASN A 61 6.01 -13.13 -0.46
N GLY A 62 5.42 -14.31 -0.60
CA GLY A 62 4.70 -14.98 0.48
C GLY A 62 3.18 -14.72 0.44
N ALA A 63 2.44 -15.30 1.38
CA ALA A 63 0.97 -15.32 1.35
C ALA A 63 0.33 -13.92 1.35
N ASN A 64 0.88 -12.96 2.09
CA ASN A 64 0.29 -11.65 2.28
C ASN A 64 1.28 -10.49 2.10
N THR A 65 2.45 -10.74 1.53
CA THR A 65 3.48 -9.73 1.33
C THR A 65 3.65 -9.47 -0.14
N PHE A 66 3.62 -8.21 -0.51
CA PHE A 66 3.83 -7.74 -1.87
C PHE A 66 4.99 -6.77 -1.91
N VAL A 67 5.70 -6.78 -3.03
CA VAL A 67 6.84 -5.92 -3.32
C VAL A 67 6.55 -5.17 -4.60
N VAL A 68 6.69 -3.87 -4.58
CA VAL A 68 6.71 -3.02 -5.78
C VAL A 68 8.15 -2.59 -5.97
N ASN A 69 8.74 -3.00 -7.08
CA ASN A 69 10.05 -2.57 -7.50
C ASN A 69 9.91 -1.60 -8.68
N VAL A 70 10.66 -0.52 -8.65
CA VAL A 70 10.73 0.47 -9.73
C VAL A 70 12.17 0.58 -10.18
N VAL A 71 12.39 0.51 -11.49
CA VAL A 71 13.66 0.82 -12.12
C VAL A 71 13.41 1.93 -13.13
N THR A 72 13.96 3.11 -12.87
CA THR A 72 13.78 4.27 -13.76
C THR A 72 14.57 4.11 -15.04
N TYR A 73 14.18 4.86 -16.07
CA TYR A 73 14.92 4.89 -17.33
C TYR A 73 16.39 5.32 -17.13
N ALA A 74 16.66 6.18 -16.15
CA ALA A 74 18.02 6.59 -15.77
C ALA A 74 18.81 5.50 -15.02
N GLY A 75 18.17 4.38 -14.65
CA GLY A 75 18.79 3.26 -13.93
C GLY A 75 18.81 3.46 -12.41
N GLU A 76 18.04 4.42 -11.87
CA GLU A 76 17.78 4.49 -10.43
C GLU A 76 16.74 3.42 -10.06
N ASP A 77 16.92 2.78 -8.91
CA ASP A 77 15.97 1.76 -8.45
C ASP A 77 15.58 1.96 -6.98
N ASP A 78 14.36 1.59 -6.64
CA ASP A 78 13.88 1.51 -5.26
C ASP A 78 12.71 0.53 -5.13
N VAL A 79 12.51 0.05 -3.90
CA VAL A 79 11.57 -1.01 -3.57
C VAL A 79 10.66 -0.61 -2.42
N ALA A 80 9.35 -0.74 -2.61
CA ALA A 80 8.38 -0.63 -1.54
C ALA A 80 7.76 -2.00 -1.22
N GLN A 81 7.82 -2.40 0.04
CA GLN A 81 7.17 -3.60 0.53
C GLN A 81 5.92 -3.24 1.34
N PHE A 82 4.84 -4.00 1.18
CA PHE A 82 3.62 -3.83 1.94
C PHE A 82 2.92 -5.17 2.19
N THR A 83 2.11 -5.20 3.24
CA THR A 83 1.25 -6.35 3.52
C THR A 83 -0.12 -6.11 2.89
N SER A 84 -0.66 -7.10 2.22
CA SER A 84 -2.03 -7.09 1.70
C SER A 84 -2.83 -8.22 2.34
N THR A 85 -4.08 -7.92 2.67
CA THR A 85 -5.08 -8.88 3.12
C THR A 85 -6.10 -9.18 2.03
N ILE A 86 -5.65 -9.16 0.78
CA ILE A 86 -6.46 -9.64 -0.34
C ILE A 86 -6.61 -11.14 -0.15
N ASP A 87 -7.85 -11.61 -0.14
CA ASP A 87 -8.14 -13.03 -0.09
C ASP A 87 -7.76 -13.65 -1.44
N ASP A 88 -6.82 -14.61 -1.43
CA ASP A 88 -6.34 -15.29 -2.63
C ASP A 88 -7.48 -15.98 -3.41
N ASP A 89 -8.56 -16.34 -2.72
CA ASP A 89 -9.76 -16.97 -3.32
C ASP A 89 -10.50 -16.01 -4.30
N TRP A 90 -10.25 -14.70 -4.22
CA TRP A 90 -10.92 -13.71 -5.08
C TRP A 90 -10.14 -13.40 -6.35
N GLY A 91 -8.92 -13.91 -6.50
CA GLY A 91 -8.07 -13.69 -7.67
C GLY A 91 -7.78 -12.22 -7.98
N ILE A 92 -7.83 -11.35 -6.95
CA ILE A 92 -7.64 -9.92 -7.11
C ILE A 92 -6.13 -9.62 -7.09
N GLU A 93 -5.62 -9.14 -8.21
CA GLU A 93 -4.25 -8.65 -8.26
C GLU A 93 -4.06 -7.38 -7.42
N PRO A 94 -2.92 -7.21 -6.73
CA PRO A 94 -2.65 -6.01 -5.95
C PRO A 94 -2.45 -4.76 -6.82
N TRP A 95 -2.12 -4.92 -8.09
CA TRP A 95 -1.97 -3.81 -9.03
C TRP A 95 -3.32 -3.25 -9.46
N TYR A 96 -3.55 -1.95 -9.22
CA TYR A 96 -4.76 -1.27 -9.65
C TYR A 96 -4.53 -0.35 -10.85
N GLY A 97 -3.33 0.18 -10.99
CA GLY A 97 -2.94 1.08 -12.08
C GLY A 97 -2.10 2.25 -11.61
N ALA A 98 -1.87 3.20 -12.51
CA ALA A 98 -1.15 4.42 -12.23
C ALA A 98 -1.94 5.65 -12.67
N ALA A 99 -1.78 6.78 -11.96
CA ALA A 99 -2.47 8.02 -12.29
C ALA A 99 -1.70 9.24 -11.76
N LYS A 100 -1.84 10.38 -12.43
CA LYS A 100 -1.32 11.67 -11.92
C LYS A 100 -2.28 12.22 -10.87
N LEU A 101 -2.09 11.84 -9.60
CA LEU A 101 -3.01 12.18 -8.51
C LEU A 101 -2.70 13.55 -7.90
N ASP A 102 -1.48 13.80 -7.51
CA ASP A 102 -1.07 14.96 -6.73
C ASP A 102 -0.71 16.20 -7.58
N GLY A 103 -0.42 15.99 -8.86
CA GLY A 103 -0.09 17.05 -9.82
C GLY A 103 1.39 17.42 -9.83
N GLU A 104 2.24 16.70 -9.13
CA GLU A 104 3.68 16.72 -9.30
C GLU A 104 4.07 15.97 -10.59
N LYS A 105 5.35 15.90 -10.89
CA LYS A 105 5.86 15.10 -12.01
C LYS A 105 5.71 13.61 -11.73
N GLY A 106 5.57 12.83 -12.80
CA GLY A 106 5.43 11.38 -12.75
C GLY A 106 4.01 10.91 -12.46
N TYR A 107 3.87 9.59 -12.43
CA TYR A 107 2.62 8.91 -12.10
C TYR A 107 2.73 8.28 -10.72
N GLU A 108 1.70 8.43 -9.91
CA GLU A 108 1.53 7.67 -8.68
C GLU A 108 1.05 6.26 -9.00
N LEU A 109 1.66 5.27 -8.33
CA LEU A 109 1.31 3.86 -8.43
C LEU A 109 0.24 3.53 -7.38
N ILE A 110 -0.83 2.89 -7.81
CA ILE A 110 -1.96 2.55 -6.95
C ILE A 110 -1.97 1.04 -6.76
N VAL A 111 -1.74 0.58 -5.54
CA VAL A 111 -1.68 -0.84 -5.20
C VAL A 111 -2.71 -1.19 -4.13
N LEU A 112 -3.43 -2.28 -4.35
CA LEU A 112 -4.47 -2.77 -3.45
C LEU A 112 -3.82 -3.44 -2.23
N THR A 113 -4.21 -3.01 -1.03
CA THR A 113 -3.70 -3.58 0.23
C THR A 113 -4.76 -4.38 0.98
N SER A 114 -6.04 -4.19 0.67
CA SER A 114 -7.13 -4.98 1.21
C SER A 114 -8.35 -4.88 0.30
N GLY A 115 -9.10 -5.97 0.21
CA GLY A 115 -10.35 -6.04 -0.53
C GLY A 115 -11.38 -6.85 0.24
N ALA A 116 -12.59 -6.30 0.38
CA ALA A 116 -13.77 -6.95 0.95
C ALA A 116 -15.01 -6.14 0.52
N ASP A 117 -15.84 -5.66 1.46
CA ASP A 117 -16.94 -4.72 1.19
C ASP A 117 -16.48 -3.33 0.69
N GLY A 118 -15.18 -3.11 0.67
CA GLY A 118 -14.49 -1.94 0.13
C GLY A 118 -13.05 -2.31 -0.19
N ALA A 119 -12.31 -1.38 -0.78
CA ALA A 119 -10.92 -1.59 -1.15
C ALA A 119 -10.03 -0.55 -0.48
N MET A 120 -8.95 -1.00 0.13
CA MET A 120 -7.88 -0.14 0.62
C MET A 120 -6.70 -0.19 -0.35
N PHE A 121 -6.13 0.96 -0.60
CA PHE A 121 -5.01 1.12 -1.52
C PHE A 121 -3.87 1.84 -0.84
N ARG A 122 -2.65 1.48 -1.19
CA ARG A 122 -1.46 2.28 -1.00
C ARG A 122 -1.20 3.06 -2.30
N VAL A 123 -0.94 4.34 -2.16
CA VAL A 123 -0.47 5.18 -3.26
C VAL A 123 1.03 5.40 -3.06
N LEU A 124 1.82 5.02 -4.05
CA LEU A 124 3.27 5.17 -4.03
C LEU A 124 3.67 6.21 -5.07
N THR A 125 4.63 7.04 -4.75
CA THR A 125 5.11 8.12 -5.61
C THR A 125 6.64 8.19 -5.57
N TRP A 126 7.26 8.51 -6.70
CA TRP A 126 8.71 8.69 -6.78
C TRP A 126 9.08 10.10 -6.33
N ARG A 127 9.96 10.21 -5.33
CA ARG A 127 10.41 11.50 -4.82
C ARG A 127 11.87 11.45 -4.41
N SER A 128 12.68 12.32 -5.03
CA SER A 128 14.10 12.45 -4.68
C SER A 128 14.88 11.14 -4.76
N GLY A 129 14.63 10.35 -5.81
CA GLY A 129 15.31 9.07 -6.03
C GLY A 129 14.78 7.92 -5.16
N ALA A 130 13.59 8.04 -4.60
CA ALA A 130 12.99 7.00 -3.78
C ALA A 130 11.48 6.84 -3.98
N LEU A 131 10.98 5.63 -3.79
CA LEU A 131 9.57 5.27 -3.82
C LEU A 131 8.96 5.43 -2.44
N VAL A 132 8.11 6.43 -2.26
CA VAL A 132 7.52 6.78 -0.97
C VAL A 132 6.00 6.64 -0.98
N ALA A 133 5.41 6.25 0.15
CA ALA A 133 3.97 6.18 0.28
C ALA A 133 3.37 7.57 0.50
N GLU A 134 2.35 7.91 -0.30
CA GLU A 134 1.60 9.14 -0.18
C GLU A 134 0.46 9.00 0.84
N ARG A 135 0.33 9.98 1.73
CA ARG A 135 -0.75 9.99 2.72
C ARG A 135 -2.09 10.35 2.07
N ALA A 136 -3.12 9.60 2.42
CA ALA A 136 -4.47 9.88 1.97
C ALA A 136 -4.96 11.28 2.42
N PRO A 137 -5.78 11.97 1.61
CA PRO A 137 -6.54 13.13 2.04
C PRO A 137 -7.43 12.78 3.25
N LYS A 138 -7.59 13.73 4.17
CA LYS A 138 -8.06 13.46 5.54
C LYS A 138 -9.58 13.46 5.69
N THR A 139 -10.28 12.38 5.36
CA THR A 139 -11.64 12.16 5.89
C THR A 139 -11.70 10.96 6.83
N LEU A 140 -11.79 9.76 6.29
CA LEU A 140 -11.94 8.52 7.06
C LEU A 140 -10.65 8.06 7.69
N MET A 141 -9.58 8.08 6.93
CA MET A 141 -8.29 7.47 7.28
C MET A 141 -7.27 8.54 7.67
N LYS A 142 -7.61 9.37 8.66
CA LYS A 142 -6.81 10.52 9.12
C LYS A 142 -5.31 10.22 9.19
N GLY A 143 -4.57 10.72 8.19
CA GLY A 143 -3.12 10.62 8.15
C GLY A 143 -2.59 9.21 7.89
N SER A 144 -3.46 8.28 7.54
CA SER A 144 -3.09 6.96 7.05
C SER A 144 -2.42 7.05 5.68
N TYR A 145 -1.60 6.07 5.39
CA TYR A 145 -1.12 5.82 4.04
C TYR A 145 -2.10 4.99 3.22
N ASP A 146 -3.18 4.49 3.84
CA ASP A 146 -4.20 3.73 3.14
C ASP A 146 -5.30 4.64 2.64
N TRP A 147 -5.62 4.50 1.36
CA TRP A 147 -6.70 5.17 0.66
C TRP A 147 -7.88 4.24 0.58
N TYR A 148 -9.07 4.67 0.95
CA TYR A 148 -10.23 3.80 1.03
C TYR A 148 -11.26 4.12 -0.05
N LEU A 149 -11.68 3.10 -0.77
CA LEU A 149 -12.75 3.16 -1.76
C LEU A 149 -13.86 2.18 -1.40
N ALA A 150 -15.10 2.60 -1.55
CA ALA A 150 -16.24 1.69 -1.54
C ALA A 150 -17.39 2.25 -2.38
N GLU A 151 -18.06 1.37 -3.10
CA GLU A 151 -19.29 1.66 -3.81
C GLU A 151 -20.32 0.61 -3.44
N LEU A 152 -20.94 0.79 -2.27
CA LEU A 152 -21.93 -0.11 -1.71
C LEU A 152 -23.31 0.51 -1.87
N GLY A 153 -24.34 -0.34 -1.88
CA GLY A 153 -25.73 0.15 -1.93
C GLY A 153 -26.08 1.13 -0.79
N PHE A 154 -25.41 0.98 0.35
CA PHE A 154 -25.61 1.77 1.56
C PHE A 154 -24.52 2.80 1.84
N ALA A 155 -23.36 2.75 1.17
CA ALA A 155 -22.25 3.67 1.39
C ALA A 155 -21.44 3.91 0.13
N LYS A 156 -20.82 5.10 0.04
CA LYS A 156 -19.90 5.49 -1.03
C LYS A 156 -18.72 6.26 -0.44
N PHE A 157 -17.52 5.79 -0.76
CA PHE A 157 -16.26 6.41 -0.37
C PHE A 157 -15.34 6.53 -1.58
N GLY A 158 -14.58 7.61 -1.65
CA GLY A 158 -13.63 7.76 -2.74
C GLY A 158 -13.12 9.18 -2.92
N TYR A 159 -12.49 9.40 -4.06
CA TYR A 159 -11.71 10.59 -4.35
C TYR A 159 -12.07 11.15 -5.72
N ARG A 160 -12.36 12.44 -5.78
CA ARG A 160 -12.58 13.15 -7.03
C ARG A 160 -11.54 14.23 -7.20
N PHE A 161 -10.68 14.06 -8.17
CA PHE A 161 -9.61 14.98 -8.50
C PHE A 161 -10.05 16.09 -9.45
N ALA A 162 -9.37 17.23 -9.39
CA ALA A 162 -9.53 18.34 -10.33
C ALA A 162 -8.25 19.19 -10.34
N SER A 163 -7.97 19.82 -11.46
CA SER A 163 -6.90 20.81 -11.58
C SER A 163 -7.50 22.21 -11.79
N GLY A 164 -6.80 23.23 -11.32
CA GLY A 164 -7.20 24.62 -11.52
C GLY A 164 -6.17 25.58 -10.93
N HIS A 165 -5.93 26.69 -11.62
CA HIS A 165 -4.96 27.72 -11.21
C HIS A 165 -3.57 27.14 -10.87
N GLY A 166 -3.08 26.21 -11.67
CA GLY A 166 -1.78 25.54 -11.45
C GLY A 166 -1.71 24.66 -10.22
N LYS A 167 -2.85 24.25 -9.64
CA LYS A 167 -2.91 23.44 -8.43
C LYS A 167 -3.74 22.19 -8.67
N ARG A 168 -3.41 21.12 -7.93
CA ARG A 168 -4.19 19.91 -7.85
C ARG A 168 -5.09 19.93 -6.61
N TYR A 169 -6.33 19.57 -6.81
CA TYR A 169 -7.35 19.47 -5.76
C TYR A 169 -7.90 18.07 -5.72
N VAL A 170 -8.31 17.63 -4.52
CA VAL A 170 -9.08 16.42 -4.33
C VAL A 170 -10.31 16.73 -3.47
N ARG A 171 -11.43 16.10 -3.80
CA ARG A 171 -12.59 15.97 -2.92
C ARG A 171 -12.67 14.52 -2.50
N ASP A 172 -12.35 14.26 -1.27
CA ASP A 172 -12.66 12.99 -0.65
C ASP A 172 -14.10 13.03 -0.13
N PHE A 173 -14.81 11.94 -0.24
CA PHE A 173 -16.20 11.87 0.14
C PHE A 173 -16.50 10.61 0.92
N GLU A 174 -17.37 10.79 1.90
CA GLU A 174 -17.90 9.76 2.78
C GLU A 174 -19.41 9.96 2.83
N LEU A 175 -20.17 9.07 2.18
CA LEU A 175 -21.60 9.19 1.99
C LEU A 175 -22.28 7.89 2.40
N TYR A 176 -23.34 8.00 3.21
CA TYR A 176 -24.15 6.89 3.68
C TYR A 176 -25.61 7.03 3.22
N ALA A 177 -26.21 5.93 2.84
CA ALA A 177 -27.63 5.90 2.47
C ALA A 177 -28.54 6.24 3.66
N SER A 178 -29.51 7.11 3.43
CA SER A 178 -30.48 7.55 4.41
C SER A 178 -31.84 7.73 3.72
N GLY A 179 -32.62 6.66 3.62
CA GLY A 179 -33.86 6.61 2.85
C GLY A 179 -33.61 6.88 1.36
N LYS A 180 -34.28 7.91 0.82
CA LYS A 180 -34.11 8.32 -0.59
C LYS A 180 -32.86 9.20 -0.86
N TYR A 181 -32.04 9.46 0.15
CA TYR A 181 -30.86 10.32 0.06
C TYR A 181 -29.60 9.57 0.44
N PHE A 182 -28.46 10.15 0.06
CA PHE A 182 -27.16 9.92 0.67
C PHE A 182 -26.79 11.13 1.53
N LYS A 183 -26.32 10.90 2.76
CA LYS A 183 -25.84 11.94 3.67
C LYS A 183 -24.41 11.65 4.04
N GLY A 184 -23.64 12.70 4.26
CA GLY A 184 -22.23 12.51 4.67
C GLY A 184 -21.44 13.79 4.57
N THR A 185 -20.14 13.62 4.39
CA THR A 185 -19.16 14.72 4.36
C THR A 185 -18.36 14.67 3.06
N ILE A 186 -18.11 15.83 2.49
CA ILE A 186 -17.15 16.03 1.40
C ILE A 186 -16.08 17.00 1.92
N VAL A 187 -14.83 16.57 1.88
CA VAL A 187 -13.68 17.41 2.20
C VAL A 187 -12.95 17.79 0.92
N LYS A 188 -12.66 19.07 0.74
CA LYS A 188 -11.81 19.59 -0.33
C LYS A 188 -10.43 19.82 0.22
N SER A 189 -9.42 19.26 -0.42
CA SER A 189 -8.01 19.47 -0.13
C SER A 189 -7.27 19.95 -1.38
N VAL A 190 -6.11 20.56 -1.18
CA VAL A 190 -5.19 20.98 -2.24
C VAL A 190 -3.84 20.33 -1.98
N TRP A 191 -3.16 19.90 -3.02
CA TRP A 191 -1.78 19.48 -2.92
C TRP A 191 -0.86 20.68 -2.74
N LYS A 192 -0.06 20.65 -1.70
CA LYS A 192 0.91 21.71 -1.38
C LYS A 192 2.01 21.19 -0.47
N SER A 193 3.27 21.44 -0.86
CA SER A 193 4.46 21.05 -0.08
C SER A 193 4.43 19.58 0.32
N GLY A 194 4.28 18.70 -0.69
CA GLY A 194 4.33 17.24 -0.52
C GLY A 194 3.19 16.63 0.31
N ALA A 195 2.04 17.31 0.44
CA ALA A 195 0.91 16.78 1.19
C ALA A 195 -0.43 17.41 0.80
N TRP A 196 -1.50 16.66 1.02
CA TRP A 196 -2.87 17.15 0.92
C TRP A 196 -3.21 18.08 2.11
N LYS A 197 -3.46 19.35 1.84
CA LYS A 197 -3.87 20.36 2.83
C LYS A 197 -5.36 20.62 2.71
N LYS A 198 -6.10 20.34 3.77
CA LYS A 198 -7.55 20.60 3.84
C LYS A 198 -7.86 22.07 3.62
N LEU A 199 -8.78 22.37 2.70
CA LEU A 199 -9.31 23.69 2.44
C LEU A 199 -10.69 23.89 3.08
N SER A 200 -11.57 22.91 2.96
CA SER A 200 -12.94 22.99 3.47
C SER A 200 -13.53 21.60 3.74
N SER A 201 -14.57 21.58 4.55
CA SER A 201 -15.38 20.40 4.81
C SER A 201 -16.86 20.79 4.77
N LYS A 202 -17.68 20.02 4.09
CA LYS A 202 -19.10 20.28 3.93
C LYS A 202 -19.91 19.04 4.22
N LYS A 203 -20.88 19.11 5.13
CA LYS A 203 -21.95 18.11 5.25
C LYS A 203 -22.89 18.25 4.06
N VAL A 204 -23.28 17.13 3.47
CA VAL A 204 -24.13 17.09 2.28
C VAL A 204 -25.31 16.15 2.48
N LYS A 205 -26.40 16.47 1.77
CA LYS A 205 -27.54 15.59 1.56
C LYS A 205 -27.82 15.56 0.06
N LEU A 206 -27.63 14.42 -0.57
CA LEU A 206 -27.68 14.23 -2.01
C LEU A 206 -28.81 13.26 -2.35
N THR A 207 -29.54 13.49 -3.43
CA THR A 207 -30.41 12.48 -4.00
C THR A 207 -29.59 11.30 -4.52
N LYS A 208 -30.21 10.13 -4.72
CA LYS A 208 -29.53 8.97 -5.32
C LYS A 208 -28.91 9.30 -6.68
N SER A 209 -29.60 10.10 -7.50
CA SER A 209 -29.08 10.57 -8.80
C SER A 209 -27.85 11.46 -8.64
N GLN A 210 -27.86 12.41 -7.72
CA GLN A 210 -26.70 13.26 -7.45
C GLN A 210 -25.49 12.47 -6.90
N ALA A 211 -25.75 11.43 -6.10
CA ALA A 211 -24.71 10.58 -5.52
C ALA A 211 -24.02 9.66 -6.54
N LYS A 212 -24.62 9.40 -7.71
CA LYS A 212 -24.00 8.59 -8.77
C LYS A 212 -22.65 9.12 -9.24
N ARG A 213 -22.42 10.43 -9.18
CA ARG A 213 -21.14 11.07 -9.57
C ARG A 213 -20.03 10.92 -8.53
N TYR A 214 -20.34 10.34 -7.38
CA TYR A 214 -19.38 10.07 -6.29
C TYR A 214 -19.14 8.56 -6.25
N ASN A 215 -18.11 8.12 -6.94
CA ASN A 215 -17.70 6.73 -7.00
C ASN A 215 -16.19 6.63 -7.23
N GLY A 216 -15.54 5.72 -6.56
CA GLY A 216 -14.14 5.34 -6.73
C GLY A 216 -13.15 6.51 -6.82
N ILE A 217 -12.17 6.37 -7.68
CA ILE A 217 -11.23 7.41 -8.09
C ILE A 217 -11.73 8.01 -9.41
N SER A 218 -11.96 9.32 -9.44
CA SER A 218 -12.50 10.03 -10.61
C SER A 218 -11.84 11.39 -10.83
N GLY A 219 -11.96 11.94 -12.06
CA GLY A 219 -11.33 13.21 -12.44
C GLY A 219 -9.84 13.10 -12.76
N VAL A 220 -9.33 11.89 -12.89
CA VAL A 220 -8.01 11.52 -13.42
C VAL A 220 -8.15 10.32 -14.33
N THR A 221 -7.20 10.15 -15.24
CA THR A 221 -7.09 8.93 -16.05
C THR A 221 -6.20 7.94 -15.32
N ILE A 222 -6.71 6.73 -15.10
CA ILE A 222 -5.91 5.62 -14.59
C ILE A 222 -5.40 4.83 -15.80
N ILE A 223 -4.11 4.72 -15.92
CA ILE A 223 -3.39 3.99 -16.98
C ILE A 223 -2.86 2.64 -16.44
N ALA A 224 -2.37 1.79 -17.36
CA ALA A 224 -1.76 0.50 -17.04
C ALA A 224 -2.62 -0.36 -16.09
N ARG A 225 -3.93 -0.36 -16.27
CA ARG A 225 -4.84 -1.22 -15.49
C ARG A 225 -4.56 -2.70 -15.71
N PRO A 226 -4.98 -3.59 -14.77
CA PRO A 226 -4.90 -5.04 -14.93
C PRO A 226 -5.50 -5.53 -16.23
#